data_435cfd2347cf02393c6819c34a8433b6
#
_entry.id   435cfd2347cf02393c6819c34a8433b6
#
_cell.length_a   1.000
_cell.length_b   1.000
_cell.length_c   1.000
_cell.angle_alpha   90.00
_cell.angle_beta   90.00
_cell.angle_gamma   90.00
#
_symmetry.space_group_name_H-M   'P 1'
#
loop_
_entity.id
_entity.type
_entity.pdbx_description
1 polymer ?
#
loop_
_entity_poly.entity_id
_entity_poly.type
_entity_poly.pdbx_seq_one_letter_code
_entity_poly.pdbx_strand_id
1 'polypeptide(L)'
;TAQCAACHDHKYDPISQKEFYSLYAFFNSNADPAMDGNSLLTAPVIKVKSDNYEAKIAEYNKLSNDVVQSMKKLPVWNSYQDPAEKKSSSRIQDTETIWFEDSFPNGAKVGSSGHPLTLVDQPVFSGQKALKRGGKEMAQDYYESGAIPLTVPSGARFFLHVYLDPKDTPEEVMIQFHSSAWNHRAVWGADIIDFGKKGTSQRFVAGPLPQRGKWIRLEVPGEKMGLKAGMQIIGFAFTVHGG
;
A
#
# COMPACT_ATOMS: atom_id res chain seq x y z
N THR A 1 -28.49 15.10 1.47
CA THR A 1 -28.83 16.51 1.18
C THR A 1 -30.04 16.98 1.93
N ALA A 2 -31.19 16.25 1.99
CA ALA A 2 -32.36 16.65 2.77
C ALA A 2 -32.12 16.77 4.28
N GLN A 3 -31.08 16.12 4.80
CA GLN A 3 -30.78 16.08 6.24
C GLN A 3 -30.42 17.47 6.83
N CYS A 4 -30.03 18.45 6.01
CA CYS A 4 -29.85 19.84 6.47
C CYS A 4 -31.15 20.44 7.00
N ALA A 5 -32.30 20.01 6.47
CA ALA A 5 -33.63 20.46 6.90
C ALA A 5 -34.06 19.88 8.27
N ALA A 6 -33.29 19.03 8.89
CA ALA A 6 -33.55 18.53 10.24
C ALA A 6 -33.46 19.63 11.33
N CYS A 7 -32.58 20.65 11.12
CA CYS A 7 -32.34 21.70 12.11
C CYS A 7 -32.89 23.07 11.70
N HIS A 8 -33.07 23.35 10.41
CA HIS A 8 -33.55 24.61 9.85
C HIS A 8 -34.05 24.38 8.41
N ASP A 9 -34.77 25.32 7.84
CA ASP A 9 -35.16 25.24 6.43
C ASP A 9 -33.93 25.11 5.52
N HIS A 10 -34.01 24.22 4.52
CA HIS A 10 -32.88 23.95 3.64
C HIS A 10 -32.43 25.18 2.88
N LYS A 11 -31.14 25.50 2.91
CA LYS A 11 -30.62 26.78 2.41
C LYS A 11 -30.78 26.97 0.90
N TYR A 12 -30.76 25.88 0.13
CA TYR A 12 -30.68 25.93 -1.34
C TYR A 12 -31.87 25.25 -2.01
N ASP A 13 -32.54 24.32 -1.34
CA ASP A 13 -33.69 23.60 -1.86
C ASP A 13 -34.98 24.07 -1.14
N PRO A 14 -36.13 24.08 -1.81
CA PRO A 14 -37.41 24.50 -1.21
C PRO A 14 -37.96 23.42 -0.27
N ILE A 15 -37.17 23.01 0.72
CA ILE A 15 -37.57 22.02 1.74
C ILE A 15 -37.52 22.71 3.09
N SER A 16 -38.72 22.95 3.65
CA SER A 16 -38.82 23.47 5.01
C SER A 16 -38.55 22.37 6.06
N GLN A 17 -38.17 22.77 7.26
CA GLN A 17 -38.04 21.85 8.41
C GLN A 17 -39.35 21.10 8.66
N LYS A 18 -40.51 21.77 8.51
CA LYS A 18 -41.82 21.14 8.66
C LYS A 18 -42.07 20.04 7.64
N GLU A 19 -41.71 20.27 6.38
CA GLU A 19 -41.83 19.24 5.33
C GLU A 19 -40.88 18.07 5.55
N PHE A 20 -39.67 18.32 6.01
CA PHE A 20 -38.72 17.28 6.40
C PHE A 20 -39.32 16.37 7.49
N TYR A 21 -39.84 16.95 8.58
CA TYR A 21 -40.43 16.14 9.64
C TYR A 21 -41.76 15.50 9.25
N SER A 22 -42.51 16.09 8.36
CA SER A 22 -43.73 15.45 7.81
C SER A 22 -43.37 14.20 6.99
N LEU A 23 -42.34 14.28 6.17
CA LEU A 23 -41.80 13.13 5.44
C LEU A 23 -41.21 12.10 6.37
N TYR A 24 -40.42 12.52 7.36
CA TYR A 24 -39.87 11.65 8.38
C TYR A 24 -40.94 10.90 9.17
N ALA A 25 -41.99 11.58 9.59
CA ALA A 25 -43.13 10.97 10.29
C ALA A 25 -43.84 9.90 9.47
N PHE A 26 -43.89 10.09 8.15
CA PHE A 26 -44.47 9.11 7.22
C PHE A 26 -43.74 7.76 7.28
N PHE A 27 -42.38 7.81 7.37
CA PHE A 27 -41.57 6.62 7.41
C PHE A 27 -41.23 6.14 8.84
N ASN A 28 -41.44 6.98 9.87
CA ASN A 28 -41.03 6.68 11.23
C ASN A 28 -41.78 5.49 11.88
N SER A 29 -42.96 5.16 11.38
CA SER A 29 -43.77 4.03 11.84
C SER A 29 -43.55 2.74 11.07
N ASN A 30 -42.65 2.75 10.06
CA ASN A 30 -42.30 1.54 9.33
C ASN A 30 -41.50 0.60 10.24
N ALA A 31 -42.01 -0.62 10.34
CA ALA A 31 -41.34 -1.69 11.08
C ALA A 31 -40.23 -2.40 10.28
N ASP A 32 -40.01 -1.95 9.04
CA ASP A 32 -39.02 -2.55 8.16
C ASP A 32 -37.60 -2.21 8.64
N PRO A 33 -36.69 -3.16 8.69
CA PRO A 33 -35.30 -2.88 8.98
C PRO A 33 -34.69 -1.97 7.91
N ALA A 34 -33.81 -1.04 8.30
CA ALA A 34 -33.14 -0.10 7.42
C ALA A 34 -32.29 -0.81 6.32
N MET A 35 -31.90 -2.06 6.58
CA MET A 35 -31.28 -2.97 5.63
C MET A 35 -32.00 -4.30 5.71
N ASP A 36 -32.65 -4.70 4.63
CA ASP A 36 -33.41 -5.95 4.55
C ASP A 36 -32.52 -7.21 4.40
N GLY A 37 -31.22 -7.04 4.31
CA GLY A 37 -30.26 -8.13 4.09
C GLY A 37 -30.47 -8.87 2.78
N ASN A 38 -31.04 -8.23 1.76
CA ASN A 38 -31.48 -8.84 0.50
C ASN A 38 -32.55 -9.95 0.71
N SER A 39 -33.40 -9.77 1.71
CA SER A 39 -34.50 -10.68 1.96
C SER A 39 -35.55 -10.56 0.85
N LEU A 40 -35.89 -11.68 0.22
CA LEU A 40 -36.99 -11.75 -0.76
C LEU A 40 -38.36 -11.42 -0.16
N LEU A 41 -38.49 -11.55 1.17
CA LEU A 41 -39.71 -11.31 1.92
C LEU A 41 -39.35 -10.52 3.17
N THR A 42 -39.51 -9.21 3.10
CA THR A 42 -39.36 -8.30 4.26
C THR A 42 -40.59 -8.38 5.17
N ALA A 43 -40.39 -8.26 6.47
CA ALA A 43 -41.46 -8.22 7.45
C ALA A 43 -42.34 -6.95 7.22
N PRO A 44 -43.66 -6.97 7.51
CA PRO A 44 -44.39 -8.11 8.06
C PRO A 44 -44.91 -9.06 6.98
N VAL A 45 -44.62 -10.34 7.10
CA VAL A 45 -45.11 -11.36 6.17
C VAL A 45 -45.71 -12.55 6.93
N ILE A 46 -46.77 -13.12 6.39
CA ILE A 46 -47.35 -14.38 6.87
C ILE A 46 -46.96 -15.46 5.88
N LYS A 47 -46.23 -16.46 6.36
CA LYS A 47 -45.85 -17.63 5.55
C LYS A 47 -46.97 -18.65 5.56
N VAL A 48 -47.61 -18.86 4.41
CA VAL A 48 -48.65 -19.88 4.23
C VAL A 48 -48.06 -21.04 3.44
N LYS A 49 -48.18 -22.28 3.96
CA LYS A 49 -47.77 -23.45 3.22
C LYS A 49 -48.70 -23.64 2.04
N SER A 50 -48.13 -23.82 0.84
CA SER A 50 -48.93 -24.24 -0.34
C SER A 50 -49.23 -25.71 -0.29
N ASP A 51 -50.23 -26.16 -0.97
CA ASP A 51 -50.66 -27.59 -1.00
C ASP A 51 -49.57 -28.58 -1.45
N ASN A 52 -48.59 -28.10 -2.22
CA ASN A 52 -47.46 -28.86 -2.69
C ASN A 52 -46.13 -28.50 -2.00
N TYR A 53 -46.17 -27.86 -0.83
CA TYR A 53 -45.01 -27.33 -0.13
C TYR A 53 -43.95 -28.44 0.15
N GLU A 54 -44.40 -29.55 0.70
CA GLU A 54 -43.52 -30.69 1.07
C GLU A 54 -42.83 -31.29 -0.16
N ALA A 55 -43.56 -31.42 -1.28
CA ALA A 55 -43.01 -31.95 -2.54
C ALA A 55 -41.93 -31.00 -3.10
N LYS A 56 -42.17 -29.68 -3.07
CA LYS A 56 -41.20 -28.70 -3.52
C LYS A 56 -39.95 -28.65 -2.61
N ILE A 57 -40.12 -28.77 -1.30
CA ILE A 57 -38.98 -28.85 -0.38
C ILE A 57 -38.13 -30.09 -0.65
N ALA A 58 -38.75 -31.25 -0.91
CA ALA A 58 -38.03 -32.45 -1.28
C ALA A 58 -37.24 -32.31 -2.59
N GLU A 59 -37.84 -31.64 -3.60
CA GLU A 59 -37.19 -31.34 -4.87
C GLU A 59 -35.98 -30.40 -4.67
N TYR A 60 -36.14 -29.29 -3.94
CA TYR A 60 -35.04 -28.37 -3.64
C TYR A 60 -33.91 -29.02 -2.85
N ASN A 61 -34.23 -29.83 -1.86
CA ASN A 61 -33.23 -30.57 -1.10
C ASN A 61 -32.43 -31.53 -1.98
N LYS A 62 -33.12 -32.22 -2.93
CA LYS A 62 -32.44 -33.07 -3.93
C LYS A 62 -31.51 -32.26 -4.80
N LEU A 63 -31.96 -31.14 -5.39
CA LEU A 63 -31.14 -30.23 -6.22
C LEU A 63 -29.94 -29.69 -5.43
N SER A 64 -30.16 -29.25 -4.20
CA SER A 64 -29.08 -28.78 -3.32
C SER A 64 -28.01 -29.85 -3.09
N ASN A 65 -28.44 -31.10 -2.78
CA ASN A 65 -27.52 -32.21 -2.61
C ASN A 65 -26.74 -32.53 -3.90
N ASP A 66 -27.41 -32.51 -5.05
CA ASP A 66 -26.77 -32.76 -6.35
C ASP A 66 -25.71 -31.72 -6.67
N VAL A 67 -25.99 -30.41 -6.36
CA VAL A 67 -25.00 -29.32 -6.48
C VAL A 67 -23.83 -29.57 -5.57
N VAL A 68 -24.05 -29.87 -4.28
CA VAL A 68 -22.98 -30.18 -3.32
C VAL A 68 -22.10 -31.33 -3.76
N GLN A 69 -22.73 -32.41 -4.29
CA GLN A 69 -21.96 -33.56 -4.81
C GLN A 69 -21.18 -33.19 -6.07
N SER A 70 -21.72 -32.33 -6.91
CA SER A 70 -21.03 -31.83 -8.10
C SER A 70 -19.83 -30.92 -7.70
N MET A 71 -20.00 -30.06 -6.70
CA MET A 71 -18.90 -29.25 -6.16
C MET A 71 -17.77 -30.10 -5.59
N LYS A 72 -18.06 -31.22 -4.92
CA LYS A 72 -17.04 -32.15 -4.41
C LYS A 72 -16.23 -32.84 -5.53
N LYS A 73 -16.76 -32.91 -6.75
CA LYS A 73 -16.08 -33.48 -7.91
C LYS A 73 -15.24 -32.47 -8.67
N LEU A 74 -15.38 -31.14 -8.34
CA LEU A 74 -14.55 -30.15 -8.96
C LEU A 74 -13.08 -30.34 -8.55
N PRO A 75 -12.13 -30.02 -9.45
CA PRO A 75 -10.72 -30.07 -9.12
C PRO A 75 -10.44 -29.15 -7.93
N VAL A 76 -9.51 -29.59 -7.06
CA VAL A 76 -9.11 -28.80 -5.91
C VAL A 76 -8.56 -27.46 -6.38
N TRP A 77 -8.96 -26.36 -5.71
CA TRP A 77 -8.63 -24.99 -6.10
C TRP A 77 -7.14 -24.74 -6.35
N ASN A 78 -6.27 -25.48 -5.67
CA ASN A 78 -4.81 -25.40 -5.86
C ASN A 78 -4.33 -25.90 -7.24
N SER A 79 -5.19 -26.59 -8.00
CA SER A 79 -4.90 -27.01 -9.39
C SER A 79 -5.43 -26.03 -10.44
N TYR A 80 -6.15 -24.98 -10.03
CA TYR A 80 -6.62 -23.95 -10.94
C TYR A 80 -5.42 -23.09 -11.38
N GLN A 81 -5.18 -23.07 -12.66
CA GLN A 81 -4.25 -22.11 -13.29
C GLN A 81 -5.08 -21.03 -13.98
N ASP A 82 -4.95 -19.80 -13.50
CA ASP A 82 -5.62 -18.66 -14.12
C ASP A 82 -5.15 -18.50 -15.56
N PRO A 83 -6.05 -18.53 -16.56
CA PRO A 83 -5.67 -18.24 -17.95
C PRO A 83 -5.02 -16.89 -18.15
N ALA A 84 -5.28 -15.92 -17.26
CA ALA A 84 -4.61 -14.62 -17.26
C ALA A 84 -3.15 -14.72 -16.79
N GLU A 85 -2.80 -15.68 -15.92
CA GLU A 85 -1.41 -15.91 -15.52
C GLU A 85 -0.55 -16.39 -16.68
N LYS A 86 -1.10 -17.18 -17.62
CA LYS A 86 -0.37 -17.56 -18.86
C LYS A 86 -0.10 -16.38 -19.79
N LYS A 87 -0.93 -15.34 -19.75
CA LYS A 87 -0.63 -14.05 -20.43
C LYS A 87 0.33 -13.18 -19.63
N SER A 88 0.42 -13.40 -18.33
CA SER A 88 1.34 -12.73 -17.42
C SER A 88 2.76 -13.31 -17.45
N SER A 89 2.98 -14.48 -18.06
CA SER A 89 4.34 -15.01 -18.28
C SER A 89 5.12 -14.26 -19.38
N SER A 90 4.49 -13.29 -20.04
CA SER A 90 5.20 -12.20 -20.72
C SER A 90 5.42 -10.98 -19.81
N ARG A 91 5.08 -11.06 -18.50
CA ARG A 91 5.69 -10.16 -17.55
C ARG A 91 7.18 -10.40 -17.65
N ILE A 92 7.91 -9.37 -18.06
CA ILE A 92 9.30 -9.17 -17.74
C ILE A 92 9.47 -9.81 -16.37
N GLN A 93 10.28 -10.87 -16.27
CA GLN A 93 10.68 -11.38 -14.96
C GLN A 93 11.14 -10.15 -14.21
N ASP A 94 10.44 -9.76 -13.15
CA ASP A 94 10.89 -8.69 -12.27
C ASP A 94 12.17 -9.23 -11.62
N THR A 95 13.28 -9.12 -12.36
CA THR A 95 14.60 -9.48 -11.87
C THR A 95 15.01 -8.38 -10.93
N GLU A 96 14.90 -8.67 -9.63
CA GLU A 96 15.42 -7.77 -8.62
C GLU A 96 16.95 -7.78 -8.71
N THR A 97 17.53 -6.59 -8.77
CA THR A 97 18.97 -6.39 -8.68
C THR A 97 19.28 -5.77 -7.34
N ILE A 98 19.98 -6.50 -6.48
CA ILE A 98 20.38 -6.01 -5.16
C ILE A 98 21.62 -5.16 -5.30
N TRP A 99 21.56 -3.93 -4.84
CA TRP A 99 22.64 -2.96 -4.94
C TRP A 99 23.36 -2.71 -3.60
N PHE A 100 22.67 -2.94 -2.52
CA PHE A 100 23.22 -2.96 -1.17
C PHE A 100 22.67 -4.17 -0.44
N GLU A 101 23.56 -5.01 0.11
CA GLU A 101 23.25 -6.13 0.99
C GLU A 101 24.04 -5.93 2.29
N ASP A 102 25.20 -6.56 2.41
CA ASP A 102 26.08 -6.46 3.59
C ASP A 102 27.10 -5.32 3.49
N SER A 103 27.25 -4.72 2.31
CA SER A 103 28.20 -3.66 2.01
C SER A 103 27.75 -2.82 0.81
N PHE A 104 28.37 -1.67 0.65
CA PHE A 104 28.26 -0.89 -0.58
C PHE A 104 28.91 -1.62 -1.76
N PRO A 105 28.53 -1.29 -3.02
CA PRO A 105 29.11 -1.93 -4.20
C PRO A 105 30.64 -1.85 -4.25
N ASN A 106 31.25 -2.87 -4.85
CA ASN A 106 32.71 -2.93 -4.98
C ASN A 106 33.25 -1.69 -5.68
N GLY A 107 34.32 -1.11 -5.11
CA GLY A 107 34.95 0.10 -5.61
C GLY A 107 34.27 1.40 -5.20
N ALA A 108 33.12 1.34 -4.54
CA ALA A 108 32.38 2.53 -4.10
C ALA A 108 33.21 3.39 -3.14
N LYS A 109 33.26 4.70 -3.42
CA LYS A 109 33.79 5.70 -2.50
C LYS A 109 32.72 6.09 -1.50
N VAL A 110 32.73 5.42 -0.35
CA VAL A 110 31.72 5.55 0.70
C VAL A 110 32.01 6.75 1.59
N GLY A 111 30.98 7.51 1.91
CA GLY A 111 30.98 8.61 2.87
C GLY A 111 29.85 8.47 3.88
N SER A 112 30.00 9.17 4.99
CA SER A 112 29.03 9.24 6.08
C SER A 112 28.98 10.63 6.66
N SER A 113 27.82 11.12 7.07
CA SER A 113 27.68 12.40 7.78
C SER A 113 26.58 12.31 8.82
N GLY A 114 26.73 13.10 9.90
CA GLY A 114 25.83 13.11 11.04
C GLY A 114 26.10 11.99 12.05
N HIS A 115 26.68 10.87 11.62
CA HIS A 115 27.14 9.77 12.47
C HIS A 115 28.19 8.92 11.73
N PRO A 116 28.97 8.07 12.41
CA PRO A 116 29.90 7.17 11.75
C PRO A 116 29.14 6.02 11.05
N LEU A 117 29.65 5.57 9.89
CA LEU A 117 29.15 4.38 9.20
C LEU A 117 29.15 3.19 10.16
N THR A 118 27.99 2.59 10.40
CA THR A 118 27.83 1.50 11.35
C THR A 118 27.08 0.34 10.70
N LEU A 119 27.69 -0.83 10.66
CA LEU A 119 27.08 -2.10 10.26
C LEU A 119 26.85 -2.95 11.51
N VAL A 120 25.65 -3.55 11.61
CA VAL A 120 25.25 -4.40 12.73
C VAL A 120 24.85 -5.79 12.27
N ASP A 121 24.99 -6.78 13.15
CA ASP A 121 24.64 -8.18 12.89
C ASP A 121 23.17 -8.48 13.22
N GLN A 122 22.49 -7.57 13.93
CA GLN A 122 21.09 -7.71 14.32
C GLN A 122 20.44 -6.34 14.55
N PRO A 123 19.15 -6.13 14.17
CA PRO A 123 18.36 -7.01 13.31
C PRO A 123 18.82 -6.92 11.85
N VAL A 124 18.70 -8.03 11.10
CA VAL A 124 19.06 -8.12 9.66
C VAL A 124 17.84 -8.62 8.89
N PHE A 125 17.55 -8.06 7.71
CA PHE A 125 16.48 -8.54 6.82
C PHE A 125 16.96 -9.74 6.00
N SER A 126 18.13 -9.59 5.35
CA SER A 126 18.81 -10.59 4.52
C SER A 126 20.30 -10.40 4.65
N GLY A 127 21.10 -11.36 4.17
CA GLY A 127 22.55 -11.32 4.34
C GLY A 127 23.00 -11.49 5.79
N GLN A 128 24.10 -10.84 6.15
CA GLN A 128 24.76 -10.95 7.46
C GLN A 128 24.82 -9.62 8.22
N LYS A 129 24.66 -8.50 7.53
CA LYS A 129 24.82 -7.16 8.09
C LYS A 129 23.63 -6.26 7.72
N ALA A 130 23.34 -5.32 8.57
CA ALA A 130 22.42 -4.22 8.27
C ALA A 130 23.11 -2.89 8.56
N LEU A 131 22.80 -1.88 7.74
CA LEU A 131 23.28 -0.54 7.95
C LEU A 131 22.42 0.13 9.03
N LYS A 132 23.04 0.48 10.15
CA LYS A 132 22.37 1.15 11.27
C LYS A 132 22.61 2.66 11.20
N ARG A 133 21.53 3.39 11.38
CA ARG A 133 21.55 4.84 11.54
C ARG A 133 20.86 5.25 12.81
N GLY A 134 21.26 6.37 13.34
CA GLY A 134 20.66 7.00 14.49
C GLY A 134 21.28 8.36 14.74
N GLY A 135 20.57 9.18 15.47
CA GLY A 135 21.00 10.55 15.80
C GLY A 135 19.83 11.51 15.90
N LYS A 136 20.01 12.60 16.64
CA LYS A 136 18.92 13.59 16.86
C LYS A 136 18.61 14.47 15.66
N GLU A 137 19.54 14.53 14.72
CA GLU A 137 19.46 15.38 13.53
C GLU A 137 19.54 14.52 12.26
N MET A 138 19.85 15.16 11.14
CA MET A 138 20.03 14.46 9.88
C MET A 138 21.34 13.65 9.89
N ALA A 139 21.21 12.38 9.52
CA ALA A 139 22.33 11.47 9.29
C ALA A 139 22.19 10.76 7.96
N GLN A 140 23.31 10.54 7.25
CA GLN A 140 23.31 9.83 5.98
C GLN A 140 24.58 9.01 5.77
N ASP A 141 24.43 7.87 5.07
CA ASP A 141 25.53 7.14 4.46
C ASP A 141 25.28 7.05 2.96
N TYR A 142 26.33 7.22 2.21
CA TYR A 142 26.26 7.30 0.76
C TYR A 142 27.51 6.79 0.10
N TYR A 143 27.44 6.52 -1.18
CA TYR A 143 28.58 6.57 -2.07
C TYR A 143 28.23 7.42 -3.29
N GLU A 144 29.23 8.03 -3.91
CA GLU A 144 29.01 8.98 -5.02
C GLU A 144 29.76 8.61 -6.30
N SER A 145 30.67 7.66 -6.24
CA SER A 145 31.47 7.23 -7.40
C SER A 145 32.24 5.95 -7.10
N GLY A 146 32.94 5.43 -8.10
CA GLY A 146 33.89 4.34 -7.97
C GLY A 146 33.32 2.95 -8.24
N ALA A 147 32.01 2.74 -8.02
CA ALA A 147 31.34 1.50 -8.41
C ALA A 147 30.93 1.49 -9.88
N ILE A 148 30.63 0.30 -10.42
CA ILE A 148 30.01 0.16 -11.74
C ILE A 148 28.63 0.81 -11.74
N PRO A 149 28.34 1.75 -12.66
CA PRO A 149 27.04 2.41 -12.68
C PRO A 149 25.88 1.43 -12.94
N LEU A 150 24.74 1.65 -12.28
CA LEU A 150 23.51 0.96 -12.57
C LEU A 150 22.77 1.67 -13.72
N THR A 151 22.45 0.94 -14.78
CA THR A 151 21.57 1.45 -15.84
C THR A 151 20.12 1.27 -15.44
N VAL A 152 19.35 2.35 -15.40
CA VAL A 152 17.92 2.32 -15.05
C VAL A 152 17.13 1.59 -16.14
N PRO A 153 16.47 0.45 -15.83
CA PRO A 153 15.62 -0.23 -16.79
C PRO A 153 14.31 0.54 -17.06
N SER A 154 13.63 0.19 -18.15
CA SER A 154 12.29 0.70 -18.39
C SER A 154 11.31 0.21 -17.31
N GLY A 155 10.51 1.11 -16.74
CA GLY A 155 9.55 0.77 -15.67
C GLY A 155 10.20 0.43 -14.33
N ALA A 156 11.48 0.78 -14.12
CA ALA A 156 12.20 0.47 -12.90
C ALA A 156 11.48 0.96 -11.63
N ARG A 157 11.47 0.11 -10.62
CA ARG A 157 11.05 0.43 -9.27
C ARG A 157 12.24 0.26 -8.34
N PHE A 158 12.43 1.23 -7.46
CA PHE A 158 13.50 1.20 -6.47
C PHE A 158 12.93 0.83 -5.13
N PHE A 159 13.61 -0.02 -4.40
CA PHE A 159 13.14 -0.47 -3.08
C PHE A 159 14.28 -0.53 -2.06
N LEU A 160 13.89 -0.45 -0.80
CA LEU A 160 14.78 -0.71 0.35
C LEU A 160 13.95 -1.36 1.46
N HIS A 161 14.61 -2.20 2.26
CA HIS A 161 14.01 -2.72 3.48
C HIS A 161 14.49 -1.88 4.66
N VAL A 162 13.55 -1.42 5.49
CA VAL A 162 13.86 -0.63 6.68
C VAL A 162 13.27 -1.28 7.92
N TYR A 163 14.00 -1.21 9.03
CA TYR A 163 13.53 -1.54 10.36
C TYR A 163 13.57 -0.28 11.21
N LEU A 164 12.40 0.21 11.63
CA LEU A 164 12.32 1.36 12.52
C LEU A 164 12.31 0.90 13.98
N ASP A 165 13.29 1.38 14.77
CA ASP A 165 13.34 1.07 16.19
C ASP A 165 12.10 1.66 16.89
N PRO A 166 11.30 0.85 17.63
CA PRO A 166 10.14 1.36 18.35
C PRO A 166 10.46 2.38 19.44
N LYS A 167 11.68 2.35 19.98
CA LYS A 167 12.13 3.21 21.07
C LYS A 167 12.79 4.51 20.58
N ASP A 168 13.33 4.47 19.38
CA ASP A 168 14.06 5.59 18.78
C ASP A 168 13.72 5.64 17.28
N THR A 169 12.56 6.23 16.98
CA THR A 169 11.99 6.23 15.63
C THR A 169 12.32 7.54 14.93
N PRO A 170 12.88 7.52 13.71
CA PRO A 170 13.11 8.73 12.93
C PRO A 170 11.80 9.42 12.56
N GLU A 171 11.88 10.70 12.26
CA GLU A 171 10.77 11.48 11.71
C GLU A 171 10.68 11.35 10.20
N GLU A 172 11.81 11.03 9.55
CA GLU A 172 11.91 10.92 8.10
C GLU A 172 12.95 9.88 7.67
N VAL A 173 12.60 9.14 6.62
CA VAL A 173 13.52 8.27 5.86
C VAL A 173 13.54 8.74 4.41
N MET A 174 14.74 8.92 3.85
CA MET A 174 14.93 9.35 2.47
C MET A 174 15.93 8.45 1.76
N ILE A 175 15.60 8.04 0.53
CA ILE A 175 16.55 7.44 -0.42
C ILE A 175 16.90 8.45 -1.49
N GLN A 176 18.16 8.50 -1.87
CA GLN A 176 18.66 9.43 -2.87
C GLN A 176 19.49 8.71 -3.92
N PHE A 177 19.45 9.19 -5.15
CA PHE A 177 20.26 8.66 -6.25
C PHE A 177 21.02 9.78 -6.93
N HIS A 178 22.30 9.48 -7.24
CA HIS A 178 23.20 10.33 -7.98
C HIS A 178 23.34 9.82 -9.41
N SER A 179 22.93 10.64 -10.36
CA SER A 179 23.20 10.42 -11.79
C SER A 179 24.27 11.42 -12.27
N SER A 180 23.89 12.51 -12.91
CA SER A 180 24.77 13.67 -13.15
C SER A 180 24.80 14.62 -11.95
N ALA A 181 23.82 14.53 -11.06
CA ALA A 181 23.69 15.29 -9.83
C ALA A 181 22.76 14.52 -8.85
N TRP A 182 22.76 14.94 -7.59
CA TRP A 182 21.86 14.45 -6.54
C TRP A 182 20.45 15.06 -6.71
N ASN A 183 19.67 14.60 -7.72
CA ASN A 183 18.38 15.20 -8.10
C ASN A 183 17.19 14.21 -8.05
N HIS A 184 17.39 13.03 -7.49
CA HIS A 184 16.42 11.93 -7.53
C HIS A 184 16.21 11.42 -6.11
N ARG A 185 15.08 11.76 -5.48
CA ARG A 185 14.82 11.42 -4.08
C ARG A 185 13.40 10.96 -3.85
N ALA A 186 13.26 10.01 -2.91
CA ALA A 186 11.97 9.65 -2.34
C ALA A 186 12.03 9.73 -0.82
N VAL A 187 10.94 10.21 -0.23
CA VAL A 187 10.81 10.52 1.19
C VAL A 187 9.61 9.78 1.79
N TRP A 188 9.80 9.22 2.96
CA TRP A 188 8.74 8.70 3.82
C TRP A 188 8.82 9.40 5.17
N GLY A 189 7.69 9.95 5.63
CA GLY A 189 7.57 10.66 6.91
C GLY A 189 7.30 12.15 6.78
N ALA A 190 7.96 12.95 7.62
CA ALA A 190 7.61 14.35 7.85
C ALA A 190 8.05 15.33 6.74
N ASP A 191 8.87 14.90 5.77
CA ASP A 191 9.39 15.74 4.68
C ASP A 191 10.06 17.03 5.16
N ILE A 192 10.98 16.88 6.13
CA ILE A 192 11.71 17.98 6.79
C ILE A 192 13.16 18.13 6.32
N ILE A 193 13.77 17.07 5.75
CA ILE A 193 15.11 17.14 5.16
C ILE A 193 15.07 18.04 3.92
N ASP A 194 15.76 19.16 3.96
CA ASP A 194 15.71 20.18 2.90
C ASP A 194 16.66 19.90 1.74
N PHE A 195 16.54 18.70 1.14
CA PHE A 195 17.28 18.32 -0.06
C PHE A 195 16.35 18.28 -1.28
N GLY A 196 16.66 19.09 -2.28
CA GLY A 196 15.88 19.21 -3.50
C GLY A 196 14.57 19.97 -3.31
N LYS A 197 13.89 20.26 -4.42
CA LYS A 197 12.66 21.05 -4.41
C LYS A 197 11.47 20.18 -4.04
N LYS A 198 10.80 20.51 -2.95
CA LYS A 198 9.60 19.82 -2.45
C LYS A 198 8.50 19.71 -3.51
N GLY A 199 7.84 18.54 -3.57
CA GLY A 199 6.74 18.27 -4.50
C GLY A 199 7.17 18.08 -5.96
N THR A 200 8.46 17.89 -6.20
CA THR A 200 9.02 17.57 -7.53
C THR A 200 9.73 16.21 -7.50
N SER A 201 10.22 15.76 -8.67
CA SER A 201 11.06 14.56 -8.75
C SER A 201 12.39 14.67 -7.98
N GLN A 202 12.80 15.90 -7.62
CA GLN A 202 13.98 16.10 -6.78
C GLN A 202 13.73 15.77 -5.30
N ARG A 203 12.45 15.80 -4.85
CA ARG A 203 12.00 15.40 -3.51
C ARG A 203 10.54 14.93 -3.60
N PHE A 204 10.36 13.67 -3.95
CA PHE A 204 9.06 13.03 -4.08
C PHE A 204 8.63 12.43 -2.73
N VAL A 205 7.51 12.88 -2.20
CA VAL A 205 6.91 12.30 -0.97
C VAL A 205 6.18 11.02 -1.33
N ALA A 206 6.76 9.88 -0.93
CA ALA A 206 6.25 8.56 -1.25
C ALA A 206 5.16 8.08 -0.26
N GLY A 207 5.17 8.58 0.97
CA GLY A 207 4.16 8.23 1.95
C GLY A 207 4.56 8.46 3.41
N PRO A 208 3.75 7.98 4.36
CA PRO A 208 4.09 8.03 5.77
C PRO A 208 5.22 7.04 6.10
N LEU A 209 5.81 7.21 7.29
CA LEU A 209 6.74 6.20 7.83
C LEU A 209 6.05 4.84 7.97
N PRO A 210 6.78 3.74 7.73
CA PRO A 210 6.25 2.40 7.89
C PRO A 210 6.08 2.02 9.37
N GLN A 211 5.44 0.87 9.60
CA GLN A 211 5.25 0.34 10.95
C GLN A 211 6.60 0.01 11.60
N ARG A 212 6.75 0.39 12.89
CA ARG A 212 7.94 0.14 13.71
C ARG A 212 8.06 -1.32 14.15
N GLY A 213 9.26 -1.72 14.52
CA GLY A 213 9.53 -3.01 15.17
C GLY A 213 9.53 -4.21 14.24
N LYS A 214 9.48 -4.00 12.94
CA LYS A 214 9.61 -5.04 11.92
C LYS A 214 10.21 -4.49 10.64
N TRP A 215 10.78 -5.38 9.83
CA TRP A 215 11.25 -5.04 8.51
C TRP A 215 10.08 -4.78 7.56
N ILE A 216 10.12 -3.66 6.86
CA ILE A 216 9.13 -3.23 5.86
C ILE A 216 9.86 -2.86 4.58
N ARG A 217 9.35 -3.35 3.45
CA ARG A 217 9.78 -2.92 2.12
C ARG A 217 9.14 -1.58 1.80
N LEU A 218 9.97 -0.58 1.56
CA LEU A 218 9.59 0.69 0.96
C LEU A 218 9.92 0.63 -0.53
N GLU A 219 9.03 1.12 -1.38
CA GLU A 219 9.20 1.02 -2.81
C GLU A 219 8.66 2.26 -3.52
N VAL A 220 9.34 2.69 -4.58
CA VAL A 220 8.99 3.87 -5.36
C VAL A 220 9.27 3.67 -6.84
N PRO A 221 8.34 4.01 -7.77
CA PRO A 221 8.62 4.02 -9.19
C PRO A 221 9.69 5.04 -9.53
N GLY A 222 10.70 4.65 -10.34
CA GLY A 222 11.81 5.52 -10.71
C GLY A 222 11.35 6.83 -11.37
N GLU A 223 10.31 6.78 -12.19
CA GLU A 223 9.72 7.94 -12.85
C GLU A 223 9.26 9.03 -11.88
N LYS A 224 8.78 8.66 -10.68
CA LYS A 224 8.36 9.63 -9.63
C LYS A 224 9.54 10.44 -9.11
N MET A 225 10.73 9.84 -9.11
CA MET A 225 11.99 10.50 -8.77
C MET A 225 12.69 11.11 -10.01
N GLY A 226 12.05 11.08 -11.19
CA GLY A 226 12.64 11.60 -12.42
C GLY A 226 13.72 10.69 -13.05
N LEU A 227 13.82 9.44 -12.58
CA LEU A 227 14.73 8.46 -13.17
C LEU A 227 14.08 7.83 -14.41
N LYS A 228 14.72 8.00 -15.55
CA LYS A 228 14.25 7.52 -16.86
C LYS A 228 15.08 6.30 -17.31
N ALA A 229 14.47 5.44 -18.10
CA ALA A 229 15.17 4.32 -18.73
C ALA A 229 16.46 4.79 -19.44
N GLY A 230 17.53 4.03 -19.27
CA GLY A 230 18.86 4.33 -19.82
C GLY A 230 19.72 5.30 -19.01
N MET A 231 19.18 5.98 -18.01
CA MET A 231 19.99 6.81 -17.11
C MET A 231 20.97 5.96 -16.31
N GLN A 232 22.17 6.51 -16.07
CA GLN A 232 23.22 5.88 -15.27
C GLN A 232 23.17 6.44 -13.84
N ILE A 233 23.01 5.56 -12.86
CA ILE A 233 23.14 5.90 -11.45
C ILE A 233 24.54 5.52 -11.00
N ILE A 234 25.31 6.50 -10.51
CA ILE A 234 26.70 6.37 -10.09
C ILE A 234 26.86 6.44 -8.58
N GLY A 235 25.79 6.70 -7.84
CA GLY A 235 25.77 6.75 -6.39
C GLY A 235 24.36 6.69 -5.82
N PHE A 236 24.28 6.32 -4.55
CA PHE A 236 23.04 6.43 -3.77
C PHE A 236 23.33 6.82 -2.33
N ALA A 237 22.32 7.30 -1.64
CA ALA A 237 22.38 7.63 -0.21
C ALA A 237 21.14 7.16 0.53
N PHE A 238 21.38 6.70 1.75
CA PHE A 238 20.36 6.47 2.76
C PHE A 238 20.43 7.61 3.78
N THR A 239 19.34 8.33 3.96
CA THR A 239 19.30 9.50 4.84
C THR A 239 18.12 9.38 5.79
N VAL A 240 18.32 9.79 7.03
CA VAL A 240 17.27 9.85 8.06
C VAL A 240 17.34 11.17 8.80
N HIS A 241 16.24 11.56 9.43
CA HIS A 241 16.18 12.65 10.38
C HIS A 241 15.63 12.14 11.69
N GLY A 242 16.39 12.31 12.78
CA GLY A 242 16.04 11.73 14.07
C GLY A 242 16.21 10.19 14.14
N GLY A 243 16.01 9.61 15.30
CA GLY A 243 16.01 8.16 15.53
C GLY A 243 17.32 7.54 15.96
#